data_43e4688b904ce24e92121995acfd86a3
#
_entry.id   43e4688b904ce24e92121995acfd86a3
#
_cell.length_a   1.000
_cell.length_b   1.000
_cell.length_c   1.000
_cell.angle_alpha   90.00
_cell.angle_beta   90.00
_cell.angle_gamma   90.00
#
_symmetry.space_group_name_H-M   'P 1'
#
loop_
_entity.id
_entity.type
_entity.pdbx_description
1 polymer ?
#
loop_
_entity_poly.entity_id
_entity_poly.type
_entity_poly.pdbx_seq_one_letter_code
_entity_poly.pdbx_strand_id
1 'polypeptide(L)'
;MVDDDLATNFINKKIIQKANIIEHVQVALNGREAIDYICNKGKFESDNGKYPKPQLILLDINMPVMDGWEFIEAYQNLDEAIKNNIVIVMLSSSFNPADKAKAESIAEISEFRQKPMTKDALLEIIRTHFPNTVTQSVF
;
A
#
# COMPACT_ATOMS: atom_id res chain seq x y z
N MET A 1 -1.68 4.63 0.49
CA MET A 1 -1.37 4.60 -0.96
C MET A 1 -0.04 5.29 -1.21
N VAL A 2 0.85 4.65 -1.94
CA VAL A 2 2.17 5.18 -2.25
C VAL A 2 2.26 5.34 -3.77
N ASP A 3 2.06 6.54 -4.26
CA ASP A 3 2.03 6.86 -5.69
C ASP A 3 2.29 8.36 -5.86
N ASP A 4 3.09 8.74 -6.84
CA ASP A 4 3.41 10.13 -7.12
C ASP A 4 2.37 10.84 -8.03
N ASP A 5 1.48 10.08 -8.66
CA ASP A 5 0.46 10.61 -9.54
C ASP A 5 -0.75 11.09 -8.75
N LEU A 6 -0.93 12.40 -8.68
CA LEU A 6 -2.02 13.01 -7.91
C LEU A 6 -3.41 12.59 -8.44
N ALA A 7 -3.57 12.44 -9.75
CA ALA A 7 -4.83 12.00 -10.34
C ALA A 7 -5.16 10.56 -9.95
N THR A 8 -4.19 9.67 -10.00
CA THR A 8 -4.34 8.27 -9.57
C THR A 8 -4.72 8.21 -8.09
N ASN A 9 -4.03 8.98 -7.24
CA ASN A 9 -4.32 9.04 -5.80
C ASN A 9 -5.74 9.52 -5.53
N PHE A 10 -6.20 10.54 -6.26
CA PHE A 10 -7.56 11.07 -6.12
C PHE A 10 -8.60 10.00 -6.46
N ILE A 11 -8.43 9.33 -7.59
CA ILE A 11 -9.36 8.29 -8.05
C ILE A 11 -9.37 7.11 -7.07
N ASN A 12 -8.20 6.64 -6.66
CA ASN A 12 -8.09 5.50 -5.74
C ASN A 12 -8.67 5.84 -4.37
N LYS A 13 -8.47 7.05 -3.88
CA LYS A 13 -9.05 7.50 -2.62
C LYS A 13 -10.58 7.49 -2.68
N LYS A 14 -11.16 7.91 -3.80
CA LYS A 14 -12.61 7.84 -4.02
C LYS A 14 -13.13 6.41 -4.01
N ILE A 15 -12.42 5.49 -4.66
CA ILE A 15 -12.77 4.06 -4.69
C ILE A 15 -12.76 3.49 -3.26
N ILE A 16 -11.72 3.80 -2.49
CA ILE A 16 -11.59 3.34 -1.10
C ILE A 16 -12.72 3.89 -0.23
N GLN A 17 -13.05 5.17 -0.37
CA GLN A 17 -14.13 5.80 0.39
C GLN A 17 -15.49 5.18 0.07
N LYS A 18 -15.74 4.89 -1.21
CA LYS A 18 -17.00 4.25 -1.64
C LYS A 18 -17.15 2.83 -1.13
N ALA A 19 -16.06 2.12 -0.93
CA ALA A 19 -16.09 0.78 -0.36
C ALA A 19 -16.54 0.77 1.10
N ASN A 20 -16.36 1.88 1.81
CA ASN A 20 -16.83 2.12 3.18
C ASN A 20 -16.40 1.06 4.20
N ILE A 21 -15.21 0.50 4.02
CA ILE A 21 -14.65 -0.53 4.91
C ILE A 21 -13.28 -0.16 5.44
N ILE A 22 -12.77 1.02 5.06
CA ILE A 22 -11.44 1.51 5.46
C ILE A 22 -11.63 2.84 6.19
N GLU A 23 -11.15 2.91 7.42
CA GLU A 23 -11.35 4.07 8.29
C GLU A 23 -10.35 5.20 8.02
N HIS A 24 -9.12 4.86 7.65
CA HIS A 24 -8.06 5.85 7.47
C HIS A 24 -7.30 5.58 6.18
N VAL A 25 -7.13 6.62 5.37
CA VAL A 25 -6.37 6.56 4.12
C VAL A 25 -5.30 7.64 4.14
N GLN A 26 -4.05 7.22 3.97
CA GLN A 26 -2.92 8.14 3.87
C GLN A 26 -2.25 7.99 2.50
N VAL A 27 -1.87 9.11 1.91
CA VAL A 27 -1.12 9.16 0.65
C VAL A 27 0.33 9.52 0.94
N ALA A 28 1.26 8.76 0.37
CA ALA A 28 2.68 9.10 0.29
C ALA A 28 3.05 9.23 -1.18
N LEU A 29 3.85 10.23 -1.51
CA LEU A 29 4.16 10.55 -2.91
C LEU A 29 5.40 9.82 -3.45
N ASN A 30 6.12 9.12 -2.60
CA ASN A 30 7.27 8.31 -2.97
C ASN A 30 7.59 7.32 -1.85
N GLY A 31 8.55 6.43 -2.13
CA GLY A 31 8.94 5.40 -1.15
C GLY A 31 9.55 5.97 0.12
N ARG A 32 10.27 7.10 0.04
CA ARG A 32 10.88 7.72 1.21
C ARG A 32 9.81 8.23 2.19
N GLU A 33 8.78 8.91 1.67
CA GLU A 33 7.67 9.35 2.51
C GLU A 33 6.96 8.16 3.17
N ALA A 34 6.81 7.06 2.42
CA ALA A 34 6.17 5.85 2.95
C ALA A 34 6.98 5.23 4.08
N ILE A 35 8.31 5.16 3.96
CA ILE A 35 9.18 4.68 5.04
C ILE A 35 9.08 5.60 6.26
N ASP A 36 9.11 6.92 6.06
CA ASP A 36 8.97 7.88 7.15
C ASP A 36 7.64 7.71 7.88
N TYR A 37 6.54 7.49 7.15
CA TYR A 37 5.23 7.22 7.73
C TYR A 37 5.24 5.96 8.61
N ILE A 38 5.76 4.87 8.07
CA ILE A 38 5.81 3.58 8.79
C ILE A 38 6.66 3.70 10.04
N CYS A 39 7.76 4.44 9.96
CA CYS A 39 8.70 4.61 11.07
C CYS A 39 8.33 5.76 12.01
N ASN A 40 7.23 6.46 11.77
CA ASN A 40 6.80 7.62 12.56
C ASN A 40 7.88 8.72 12.61
N LYS A 41 8.41 9.07 11.44
CA LYS A 41 9.49 10.05 11.28
C LYS A 41 9.10 11.16 10.32
N GLY A 42 9.94 12.21 10.26
CA GLY A 42 9.75 13.33 9.35
C GLY A 42 8.43 14.04 9.60
N LYS A 43 7.72 14.38 8.53
CA LYS A 43 6.42 15.06 8.64
C LYS A 43 5.32 14.22 9.28
N PHE A 44 5.55 12.92 9.44
CA PHE A 44 4.59 12.00 10.04
C PHE A 44 4.89 11.71 11.51
N GLU A 45 5.90 12.34 12.10
CA GLU A 45 6.22 12.16 13.51
C GLU A 45 5.07 12.70 14.37
N SER A 46 4.53 11.83 15.23
CA SER A 46 3.39 12.16 16.07
C SER A 46 3.25 11.14 17.20
N ASP A 47 3.00 11.65 18.42
CA ASP A 47 2.79 10.81 19.61
C ASP A 47 1.30 10.56 19.90
N ASN A 48 0.39 11.17 19.14
CA ASN A 48 -1.04 11.16 19.46
C ASN A 48 -1.88 10.23 18.57
N GLY A 49 -1.24 9.35 17.80
CA GLY A 49 -1.95 8.41 16.94
C GLY A 49 -2.57 9.02 15.68
N LYS A 50 -2.18 10.25 15.32
CA LYS A 50 -2.68 10.93 14.11
C LYS A 50 -2.38 10.13 12.84
N TYR A 51 -1.25 9.41 12.82
CA TYR A 51 -0.81 8.60 11.69
C TYR A 51 -0.71 7.13 12.12
N PRO A 52 -1.83 6.38 12.11
CA PRO A 52 -1.82 4.99 12.55
C PRO A 52 -1.00 4.11 11.62
N LYS A 53 -0.44 3.03 12.18
CA LYS A 53 0.31 2.03 11.40
C LYS A 53 -0.59 1.46 10.30
N PRO A 54 -0.12 1.39 9.04
CA PRO A 54 -0.92 0.85 7.97
C PRO A 54 -1.09 -0.66 8.11
N GLN A 55 -2.24 -1.15 7.67
CA GLN A 55 -2.50 -2.59 7.54
C GLN A 55 -2.34 -3.03 6.09
N LEU A 56 -2.55 -2.11 5.15
CA LEU A 56 -2.44 -2.34 3.72
C LEU A 56 -1.67 -1.21 3.07
N ILE A 57 -0.70 -1.55 2.26
CA ILE A 57 0.07 -0.60 1.44
C ILE A 57 -0.20 -0.92 -0.02
N LEU A 58 -0.75 0.04 -0.76
CA LEU A 58 -0.88 -0.01 -2.21
C LEU A 58 0.31 0.77 -2.78
N LEU A 59 1.24 0.07 -3.42
CA LEU A 59 2.57 0.58 -3.75
C LEU A 59 2.78 0.64 -5.27
N ASP A 60 3.00 1.85 -5.79
CA ASP A 60 3.42 2.03 -7.17
C ASP A 60 4.90 1.67 -7.34
N ILE A 61 5.28 1.25 -8.55
CA ILE A 61 6.67 0.91 -8.85
C ILE A 61 7.49 2.15 -9.18
N ASN A 62 7.00 2.99 -10.09
CA ASN A 62 7.78 4.09 -10.65
C ASN A 62 7.45 5.42 -9.96
N MET A 63 8.34 5.85 -9.07
CA MET A 63 8.21 7.08 -8.31
C MET A 63 9.55 7.78 -8.20
N PRO A 64 9.57 9.14 -8.07
CA PRO A 64 10.82 9.85 -7.84
C PRO A 64 11.36 9.62 -6.41
N VAL A 65 12.60 10.04 -6.17
CA VAL A 65 13.30 9.97 -4.87
C VAL A 65 13.58 8.54 -4.43
N MET A 66 12.54 7.73 -4.23
CA MET A 66 12.64 6.32 -3.88
C MET A 66 11.49 5.59 -4.57
N ASP A 67 11.80 4.70 -5.51
CA ASP A 67 10.79 3.93 -6.23
C ASP A 67 10.27 2.73 -5.42
N GLY A 68 9.35 1.97 -6.01
CA GLY A 68 8.73 0.84 -5.32
C GLY A 68 9.72 -0.25 -4.93
N TRP A 69 10.69 -0.55 -5.80
CA TRP A 69 11.70 -1.57 -5.49
C TRP A 69 12.66 -1.12 -4.39
N GLU A 70 13.08 0.14 -4.43
CA GLU A 70 13.91 0.73 -3.39
C GLU A 70 13.16 0.79 -2.06
N PHE A 71 11.85 1.07 -2.09
CA PHE A 71 11.01 1.01 -0.90
C PHE A 71 11.01 -0.40 -0.30
N ILE A 72 10.83 -1.43 -1.10
CA ILE A 72 10.84 -2.82 -0.62
C ILE A 72 12.19 -3.16 0.01
N GLU A 73 13.29 -2.75 -0.61
CA GLU A 73 14.63 -2.98 -0.05
C GLU A 73 14.79 -2.33 1.31
N ALA A 74 14.39 -1.07 1.45
CA ALA A 74 14.41 -0.36 2.73
C ALA A 74 13.47 -1.02 3.76
N TYR A 75 12.30 -1.44 3.31
CA TYR A 75 11.30 -2.10 4.15
C TYR A 75 11.82 -3.41 4.72
N GLN A 76 12.55 -4.19 3.93
CA GLN A 76 13.14 -5.47 4.37
C GLN A 76 14.11 -5.28 5.54
N ASN A 77 14.74 -4.12 5.65
CA ASN A 77 15.70 -3.82 6.70
C ASN A 77 15.08 -3.22 7.96
N LEU A 78 13.76 -3.03 8.00
CA LEU A 78 13.07 -2.54 9.20
C LEU A 78 12.90 -3.66 10.23
N ASP A 79 12.73 -3.26 11.50
CA ASP A 79 12.48 -4.21 12.59
C ASP A 79 11.18 -4.98 12.35
N GLU A 80 11.17 -6.25 12.73
CA GLU A 80 9.98 -7.11 12.59
C GLU A 80 8.76 -6.55 13.29
N ALA A 81 8.93 -5.89 14.43
CA ALA A 81 7.83 -5.26 15.16
C ALA A 81 7.16 -4.16 14.33
N ILE A 82 7.91 -3.45 13.49
CA ILE A 82 7.38 -2.42 12.61
C ILE A 82 6.63 -3.05 11.44
N LYS A 83 7.16 -4.14 10.89
CA LYS A 83 6.61 -4.82 9.69
C LYS A 83 5.43 -5.73 9.98
N ASN A 84 5.17 -6.04 11.23
CA ASN A 84 4.17 -7.04 11.60
C ASN A 84 2.77 -6.68 11.11
N ASN A 85 2.10 -7.65 10.46
CA ASN A 85 0.73 -7.54 9.98
C ASN A 85 0.49 -6.48 8.89
N ILE A 86 1.50 -6.14 8.12
CA ILE A 86 1.34 -5.24 6.97
C ILE A 86 1.24 -6.06 5.69
N VAL A 87 0.19 -5.83 4.90
CA VAL A 87 0.01 -6.43 3.58
C VAL A 87 0.46 -5.41 2.53
N ILE A 88 1.35 -5.82 1.63
CA ILE A 88 1.82 -4.96 0.54
C ILE A 88 1.32 -5.50 -0.78
N VAL A 89 0.57 -4.68 -1.51
CA VAL A 89 0.11 -4.97 -2.87
C VAL A 89 0.82 -4.00 -3.82
N MET A 90 1.61 -4.54 -4.73
CA MET A 90 2.32 -3.73 -5.72
C MET A 90 1.44 -3.52 -6.94
N LEU A 91 1.36 -2.26 -7.41
CA LEU A 91 0.55 -1.88 -8.55
C LEU A 91 1.44 -1.40 -9.70
N SER A 92 1.20 -1.91 -10.90
CA SER A 92 1.97 -1.55 -12.09
C SER A 92 1.05 -0.99 -13.18
N SER A 93 1.48 0.11 -13.81
CA SER A 93 0.77 0.70 -14.96
C SER A 93 1.05 -0.03 -16.27
N SER A 94 2.10 -0.86 -16.30
CA SER A 94 2.47 -1.63 -17.48
C SER A 94 2.60 -3.11 -17.15
N PHE A 95 2.20 -3.98 -18.08
CA PHE A 95 2.40 -5.40 -17.92
C PHE A 95 3.84 -5.74 -18.31
N ASN A 96 4.67 -6.02 -17.31
CA ASN A 96 6.04 -6.47 -17.50
C ASN A 96 6.21 -7.79 -16.74
N PRO A 97 6.37 -8.92 -17.48
CA PRO A 97 6.52 -10.22 -16.82
C PRO A 97 7.73 -10.31 -15.88
N ALA A 98 8.80 -9.55 -16.16
CA ALA A 98 9.98 -9.52 -15.28
C ALA A 98 9.64 -8.86 -13.93
N ASP A 99 8.85 -7.80 -13.93
CA ASP A 99 8.42 -7.14 -12.70
C ASP A 99 7.51 -8.06 -11.88
N LYS A 100 6.58 -8.74 -12.54
CA LYS A 100 5.70 -9.69 -11.87
C LYS A 100 6.50 -10.83 -11.23
N ALA A 101 7.44 -11.41 -11.97
CA ALA A 101 8.29 -12.49 -11.46
C ALA A 101 9.14 -12.01 -10.28
N LYS A 102 9.69 -10.80 -10.36
CA LYS A 102 10.47 -10.21 -9.28
C LYS A 102 9.61 -10.03 -8.03
N ALA A 103 8.40 -9.50 -8.18
CA ALA A 103 7.47 -9.31 -7.06
C ALA A 103 7.11 -10.64 -6.40
N GLU A 104 6.82 -11.66 -7.21
CA GLU A 104 6.46 -13.00 -6.70
C GLU A 104 7.61 -13.67 -5.94
N SER A 105 8.85 -13.29 -6.22
CA SER A 105 10.03 -13.82 -5.54
C SER A 105 10.31 -13.17 -4.17
N ILE A 106 9.62 -12.08 -3.84
CA ILE A 106 9.85 -11.31 -2.62
C ILE A 106 8.73 -11.60 -1.61
N ALA A 107 9.11 -12.16 -0.46
CA ALA A 107 8.14 -12.60 0.56
C ALA A 107 7.27 -11.46 1.12
N GLU A 108 7.82 -10.25 1.23
CA GLU A 108 7.13 -9.09 1.79
C GLU A 108 6.02 -8.56 0.87
N ILE A 109 6.07 -8.87 -0.44
CA ILE A 109 5.04 -8.47 -1.38
C ILE A 109 3.97 -9.54 -1.43
N SER A 110 2.76 -9.19 -1.00
CA SER A 110 1.63 -10.13 -0.90
C SER A 110 0.96 -10.37 -2.25
N GLU A 111 0.83 -9.35 -3.09
CA GLU A 111 0.25 -9.44 -4.42
C GLU A 111 0.89 -8.45 -5.37
N PHE A 112 0.82 -8.76 -6.66
CA PHE A 112 1.19 -7.89 -7.77
C PHE A 112 -0.04 -7.74 -8.66
N ARG A 113 -0.51 -6.51 -8.86
CA ARG A 113 -1.70 -6.23 -9.68
C ARG A 113 -1.42 -5.13 -10.69
N GLN A 114 -2.16 -5.15 -11.78
CA GLN A 114 -2.08 -4.14 -12.82
C GLN A 114 -3.05 -2.99 -12.53
N LYS A 115 -2.61 -1.76 -12.79
CA LYS A 115 -3.47 -0.57 -12.75
C LYS A 115 -4.43 -0.57 -13.95
N PRO A 116 -5.58 0.07 -13.86
CA PRO A 116 -6.08 0.82 -12.71
C PRO A 116 -6.67 -0.08 -11.63
N MET A 117 -6.62 0.36 -10.38
CA MET A 117 -7.33 -0.33 -9.31
C MET A 117 -8.83 -0.03 -9.44
N THR A 118 -9.64 -1.08 -9.37
CA THR A 118 -11.10 -0.95 -9.38
C THR A 118 -11.65 -1.25 -7.99
N LYS A 119 -12.93 -0.93 -7.77
CA LYS A 119 -13.62 -1.29 -6.53
C LYS A 119 -13.60 -2.82 -6.33
N ASP A 120 -13.85 -3.58 -7.40
CA ASP A 120 -13.86 -5.04 -7.34
C ASP A 120 -12.47 -5.58 -6.99
N ALA A 121 -11.40 -5.03 -7.57
CA ALA A 121 -10.03 -5.41 -7.24
C ALA A 121 -9.72 -5.12 -5.78
N LEU A 122 -10.11 -3.95 -5.27
CA LEU A 122 -9.94 -3.61 -3.86
C LEU A 122 -10.67 -4.60 -2.96
N LEU A 123 -11.92 -4.94 -3.28
CA LEU A 123 -12.70 -5.89 -2.49
C LEU A 123 -12.06 -7.27 -2.49
N GLU A 124 -11.49 -7.71 -3.61
CA GLU A 124 -10.76 -8.99 -3.68
C GLU A 124 -9.55 -8.98 -2.74
N ILE A 125 -8.79 -7.90 -2.74
CA ILE A 125 -7.63 -7.74 -1.85
C ILE A 125 -8.08 -7.83 -0.39
N ILE A 126 -9.14 -7.13 -0.03
CA ILE A 126 -9.67 -7.11 1.33
C ILE A 126 -10.17 -8.49 1.74
N ARG A 127 -10.92 -9.18 0.88
CA ARG A 127 -11.42 -10.52 1.17
C ARG A 127 -10.29 -11.52 1.38
N THR A 128 -9.24 -11.41 0.58
CA THR A 128 -8.11 -12.33 0.65
C THR A 128 -7.29 -12.13 1.92
N HIS A 129 -7.01 -10.89 2.28
CA HIS A 129 -6.06 -10.57 3.36
C HIS A 129 -6.74 -10.12 4.66
N PHE A 130 -7.99 -9.68 4.60
CA PHE A 130 -8.74 -9.18 5.75
C PHE A 130 -10.16 -9.75 5.77
N PRO A 131 -10.33 -11.09 5.83
CA PRO A 131 -11.64 -11.72 5.65
C PRO A 131 -12.67 -11.32 6.70
N ASN A 132 -12.26 -11.04 7.93
CA ASN A 132 -13.18 -10.64 9.00
C ASN A 132 -13.81 -9.27 8.73
N THR A 133 -13.07 -8.34 8.11
CA THR A 133 -13.58 -7.02 7.75
C THR A 133 -14.70 -7.12 6.72
N VAL A 134 -14.53 -7.96 5.68
CA VAL A 134 -15.55 -8.16 4.64
C VAL A 134 -16.79 -8.82 5.22
N THR A 135 -16.62 -9.80 6.09
CA THR A 135 -17.74 -10.49 6.74
C THR A 135 -18.60 -9.50 7.53
N GLN A 136 -18.00 -8.58 8.25
CA GLN A 136 -18.71 -7.53 8.97
C GLN A 136 -19.45 -6.57 8.05
N SER A 137 -18.94 -6.33 6.85
CA SER A 137 -19.54 -5.41 5.88
C SER A 137 -20.78 -5.97 5.19
N VAL A 138 -20.98 -7.27 5.21
CA VAL A 138 -22.09 -7.94 4.53
C VAL A 138 -23.42 -7.78 5.31
N PHE A 139 -23.32 -7.52 6.59
CA PHE A 139 -24.50 -7.28 7.40
C PHE A 139 -24.89 -5.81 7.43
#